data_ce59d43bde717c5a5e44e23f4aa96583
#
_entry.id   ce59d43bde717c5a5e44e23f4aa96583
#
_cell.length_a   1.000
_cell.length_b   1.000
_cell.length_c   1.000
_cell.angle_alpha   90.00
_cell.angle_beta   90.00
_cell.angle_gamma   90.00
#
_symmetry.space_group_name_H-M   'P 1'
#
loop_
_entity.id
_entity.type
_entity.pdbx_description
1 polymer ?
#
loop_
_entity_poly.entity_id
_entity_poly.type
_entity_poly.pdbx_seq_one_letter_code
_entity_poly.pdbx_strand_id
1 'polypeptide(L)'
;TFDTGDLMYNSLSAGAVDAVMDDQPVIQYAIQKGQDLAINMDGEAVGGFAFGVKKGGNHEKLITEFNKALAQMKADGTLDKIIKKWTGESQSSSNSAVPETTTPAGQKATPKRSKYSISSDSSFAPFVFQNGKNKYTGIDMDLIKAIAKDQGFTIEISNPGFDAAVSDVQSGHAQGMIAGMTVTDARKETFDFSEPYYTANSILAVQESSKIDSYDDLKGKTVGVKNGTSSQNFLEENQKKYKIKTFSDGASMYDSLNSGSVAAIMDDEPVIKYAIKQGRKFKTPIEGTPSGQLAFAVKKGENPELIEMFNNGLANLKKNGQYQKILDKYLKSDSKSSTSSTTADETTIWGLLQNNYKQLLSGLGVTLALALLSFAIAMVIGVIFGMFSVSPYKWLRWTAEIFVDVIRGIPLMILAAFIFWGIPNLIESVTGHQSPINDFVAGTIALSLNAAAYIAEIVRGGIQAVPIGQMEASRSLGISYGKTMRKIILPQATKLMLPNFVNQFVIALKDTTIVSAIGLVELF
;
A
#
# COMPACT_ATOMS: atom_id res chain seq x y z
N THR A 1 25.84 -36.12 -15.56
CA THR A 1 26.24 -36.10 -14.15
C THR A 1 27.69 -36.57 -14.03
N PHE A 2 28.43 -35.98 -13.12
CA PHE A 2 29.82 -36.29 -12.84
C PHE A 2 29.97 -36.70 -11.38
N ASP A 3 30.93 -37.57 -11.09
CA ASP A 3 31.15 -38.06 -9.73
C ASP A 3 31.92 -37.05 -8.86
N THR A 4 32.68 -36.14 -9.48
CA THR A 4 33.44 -35.11 -8.78
C THR A 4 33.40 -33.78 -9.55
N GLY A 5 33.57 -32.64 -8.84
CA GLY A 5 33.67 -31.31 -9.44
C GLY A 5 34.87 -31.20 -10.42
N ASP A 6 36.00 -31.80 -10.08
CA ASP A 6 37.20 -31.76 -10.94
C ASP A 6 36.96 -32.45 -12.30
N LEU A 7 36.25 -33.58 -12.32
CA LEU A 7 35.87 -34.25 -13.56
C LEU A 7 34.90 -33.41 -14.39
N MET A 8 33.99 -32.74 -13.75
CA MET A 8 33.01 -31.84 -14.38
C MET A 8 33.72 -30.64 -15.03
N TYR A 9 34.60 -29.96 -14.31
CA TYR A 9 35.34 -28.80 -14.83
C TYR A 9 36.33 -29.17 -15.92
N ASN A 10 37.02 -30.31 -15.79
CA ASN A 10 37.88 -30.81 -16.84
C ASN A 10 37.14 -31.18 -18.13
N SER A 11 35.88 -31.68 -18.00
CA SER A 11 35.03 -31.99 -19.14
C SER A 11 34.58 -30.71 -19.87
N LEU A 12 34.31 -29.63 -19.14
CA LEU A 12 34.04 -28.32 -19.73
C LEU A 12 35.27 -27.76 -20.45
N SER A 13 36.43 -27.78 -19.80
CA SER A 13 37.69 -27.30 -20.38
C SER A 13 38.12 -28.12 -21.61
N ALA A 14 37.79 -29.42 -21.67
CA ALA A 14 38.03 -30.29 -22.81
C ALA A 14 36.97 -30.15 -23.93
N GLY A 15 35.92 -29.32 -23.75
CA GLY A 15 34.84 -29.17 -24.72
C GLY A 15 33.92 -30.40 -24.82
N ALA A 16 33.95 -31.28 -23.84
CA ALA A 16 33.06 -32.46 -23.78
C ALA A 16 31.64 -32.09 -23.33
N VAL A 17 31.46 -30.95 -22.66
CA VAL A 17 30.19 -30.30 -22.32
C VAL A 17 30.30 -28.80 -22.58
N ASP A 18 29.21 -28.16 -22.92
CA ASP A 18 29.15 -26.72 -23.25
C ASP A 18 28.99 -25.84 -22.02
N ALA A 19 28.40 -26.36 -20.93
CA ALA A 19 28.22 -25.67 -19.67
C ALA A 19 28.16 -26.64 -18.49
N VAL A 20 28.45 -26.13 -17.29
CA VAL A 20 28.36 -26.88 -16.04
C VAL A 20 27.58 -26.06 -15.02
N MET A 21 26.90 -26.72 -14.09
CA MET A 21 26.19 -26.12 -12.99
C MET A 21 26.69 -26.66 -11.67
N ASP A 22 27.08 -25.77 -10.77
CA ASP A 22 27.60 -26.09 -9.43
C ASP A 22 27.31 -24.90 -8.49
N ASP A 23 27.53 -25.06 -7.20
CA ASP A 23 27.42 -23.99 -6.24
C ASP A 23 28.38 -22.83 -6.57
N GLN A 24 27.86 -21.61 -6.65
CA GLN A 24 28.65 -20.42 -7.04
C GLN A 24 29.97 -20.28 -6.26
N PRO A 25 30.05 -20.46 -4.92
CA PRO A 25 31.31 -20.39 -4.19
C PRO A 25 32.34 -21.46 -4.62
N VAL A 26 31.87 -22.63 -5.07
CA VAL A 26 32.73 -23.71 -5.55
C VAL A 26 33.33 -23.34 -6.90
N ILE A 27 32.51 -22.81 -7.82
CA ILE A 27 33.01 -22.31 -9.13
C ILE A 27 33.98 -21.14 -8.93
N GLN A 28 33.66 -20.19 -8.04
CA GLN A 28 34.55 -19.05 -7.71
C GLN A 28 35.90 -19.53 -7.18
N TYR A 29 35.91 -20.53 -6.31
CA TYR A 29 37.15 -21.13 -5.81
C TYR A 29 37.93 -21.81 -6.93
N ALA A 30 37.29 -22.54 -7.83
CA ALA A 30 37.95 -23.18 -8.98
C ALA A 30 38.60 -22.13 -9.91
N ILE A 31 37.91 -21.02 -10.20
CA ILE A 31 38.45 -19.87 -10.96
C ILE A 31 39.69 -19.29 -10.25
N GLN A 32 39.60 -19.06 -8.93
CA GLN A 32 40.72 -18.55 -8.12
C GLN A 32 41.94 -19.49 -8.15
N LYS A 33 41.70 -20.79 -8.29
CA LYS A 33 42.76 -21.81 -8.44
C LYS A 33 43.30 -21.94 -9.86
N GLY A 34 42.84 -21.12 -10.80
CA GLY A 34 43.36 -21.05 -12.16
C GLY A 34 42.61 -21.93 -13.15
N GLN A 35 41.44 -22.44 -12.81
CA GLN A 35 40.56 -23.07 -13.80
C GLN A 35 40.03 -22.00 -14.76
N ASP A 36 40.06 -22.29 -16.05
CA ASP A 36 39.56 -21.39 -17.11
C ASP A 36 38.04 -21.51 -17.23
N LEU A 37 37.37 -20.91 -16.28
CA LEU A 37 35.91 -20.91 -16.15
C LEU A 37 35.40 -19.47 -16.10
N ALA A 38 34.21 -19.23 -16.65
CA ALA A 38 33.49 -17.95 -16.52
C ALA A 38 32.07 -18.19 -15.97
N ILE A 39 31.64 -17.33 -15.07
CA ILE A 39 30.22 -17.31 -14.59
C ILE A 39 29.49 -16.34 -15.49
N ASN A 40 28.61 -16.84 -16.38
CA ASN A 40 27.89 -16.06 -17.38
C ASN A 40 26.42 -15.86 -17.06
N MET A 41 25.94 -16.41 -15.94
CA MET A 41 24.54 -16.29 -15.46
C MET A 41 24.56 -16.04 -13.97
N ASP A 42 23.61 -15.22 -13.49
CA ASP A 42 23.37 -15.08 -12.06
C ASP A 42 22.91 -16.42 -11.49
N GLY A 43 23.48 -16.78 -10.33
CA GLY A 43 23.10 -18.01 -9.64
C GLY A 43 21.68 -17.92 -9.05
N GLU A 44 20.87 -18.95 -9.23
CA GLU A 44 19.64 -19.08 -8.46
C GLU A 44 19.97 -19.51 -7.02
N ALA A 45 19.27 -18.94 -6.03
CA ALA A 45 19.44 -19.30 -4.64
C ALA A 45 18.84 -20.69 -4.37
N VAL A 46 19.71 -21.71 -4.31
CA VAL A 46 19.30 -23.11 -4.06
C VAL A 46 19.27 -23.47 -2.57
N GLY A 47 19.67 -22.57 -1.66
CA GLY A 47 19.65 -22.77 -0.21
C GLY A 47 20.84 -22.17 0.51
N GLY A 48 20.84 -22.24 1.84
CA GLY A 48 21.93 -21.80 2.70
C GLY A 48 22.77 -22.95 3.21
N PHE A 49 24.06 -22.73 3.40
CA PHE A 49 24.91 -23.67 4.12
C PHE A 49 24.66 -23.57 5.63
N ALA A 50 24.53 -24.72 6.29
CA ALA A 50 24.28 -24.78 7.73
C ALA A 50 25.21 -25.80 8.40
N PHE A 51 25.51 -25.53 9.68
CA PHE A 51 26.21 -26.49 10.54
C PHE A 51 25.22 -27.56 11.03
N GLY A 52 25.48 -28.80 10.69
CA GLY A 52 24.64 -29.93 11.03
C GLY A 52 25.19 -30.78 12.17
N VAL A 53 24.30 -31.26 13.05
CA VAL A 53 24.61 -32.22 14.09
C VAL A 53 23.66 -33.42 14.01
N LYS A 54 24.03 -34.55 14.60
CA LYS A 54 23.19 -35.75 14.63
C LYS A 54 21.89 -35.49 15.37
N LYS A 55 20.74 -35.78 14.75
CA LYS A 55 19.41 -35.64 15.34
C LYS A 55 19.28 -36.57 16.55
N GLY A 56 18.74 -36.07 17.69
CA GLY A 56 18.55 -36.84 18.92
C GLY A 56 19.80 -36.99 19.79
N GLY A 57 20.94 -36.34 19.43
CA GLY A 57 22.11 -36.19 20.29
C GLY A 57 22.00 -34.97 21.20
N ASN A 58 22.71 -34.94 22.31
CA ASN A 58 22.72 -33.80 23.25
C ASN A 58 23.68 -32.70 22.73
N HIS A 59 23.37 -32.11 21.55
CA HIS A 59 24.23 -31.16 20.84
C HIS A 59 23.68 -29.72 20.81
N GLU A 60 22.62 -29.41 21.56
CA GLU A 60 21.98 -28.08 21.58
C GLU A 60 22.95 -26.97 21.98
N LYS A 61 23.82 -27.27 22.95
CA LYS A 61 24.85 -26.33 23.38
C LYS A 61 25.85 -26.01 22.24
N LEU A 62 26.22 -27.00 21.44
CA LEU A 62 27.15 -26.83 20.33
C LEU A 62 26.53 -25.95 19.22
N ILE A 63 25.25 -26.16 18.90
CA ILE A 63 24.52 -25.34 17.94
C ILE A 63 24.41 -23.90 18.46
N THR A 64 24.08 -23.72 19.73
CA THR A 64 23.97 -22.38 20.36
C THR A 64 25.30 -21.62 20.32
N GLU A 65 26.40 -22.28 20.68
CA GLU A 65 27.73 -21.67 20.65
C GLU A 65 28.19 -21.38 19.23
N PHE A 66 27.91 -22.27 18.25
CA PHE A 66 28.20 -22.03 16.84
C PHE A 66 27.44 -20.81 16.32
N ASN A 67 26.13 -20.70 16.57
CA ASN A 67 25.31 -19.57 16.13
C ASN A 67 25.78 -18.26 16.75
N LYS A 68 26.15 -18.26 18.03
CA LYS A 68 26.71 -17.11 18.73
C LYS A 68 28.04 -16.65 18.13
N ALA A 69 28.94 -17.60 17.89
CA ALA A 69 30.23 -17.32 17.25
C ALA A 69 30.04 -16.81 15.81
N LEU A 70 29.13 -17.41 15.04
CA LEU A 70 28.83 -16.99 13.67
C LEU A 70 28.27 -15.56 13.65
N ALA A 71 27.34 -15.21 14.57
CA ALA A 71 26.82 -13.86 14.70
C ALA A 71 27.92 -12.84 15.02
N GLN A 72 28.85 -13.20 15.92
CA GLN A 72 30.00 -12.36 16.25
C GLN A 72 30.94 -12.17 15.05
N MET A 73 31.26 -13.25 14.33
CA MET A 73 32.12 -13.22 13.12
C MET A 73 31.49 -12.41 11.98
N LYS A 74 30.15 -12.41 11.86
CA LYS A 74 29.42 -11.51 10.95
C LYS A 74 29.57 -10.06 11.38
N ALA A 75 29.39 -9.76 12.67
CA ALA A 75 29.42 -8.41 13.20
C ALA A 75 30.81 -7.75 13.12
N ASP A 76 31.89 -8.51 13.33
CA ASP A 76 33.28 -8.01 13.33
C ASP A 76 33.98 -8.15 11.95
N GLY A 77 33.27 -8.63 10.94
CA GLY A 77 33.80 -8.82 9.59
C GLY A 77 34.81 -9.98 9.44
N THR A 78 34.94 -10.84 10.45
CA THR A 78 35.85 -12.01 10.39
C THR A 78 35.35 -13.03 9.37
N LEU A 79 34.04 -13.24 9.28
CA LEU A 79 33.44 -14.14 8.29
C LEU A 79 33.72 -13.67 6.86
N ASP A 80 33.58 -12.37 6.57
CA ASP A 80 33.89 -11.80 5.26
C ASP A 80 35.37 -11.96 4.87
N LYS A 81 36.28 -11.82 5.84
CA LYS A 81 37.71 -12.07 5.61
C LYS A 81 37.98 -13.52 5.26
N ILE A 82 37.30 -14.47 5.93
CA ILE A 82 37.45 -15.90 5.64
C ILE A 82 36.92 -16.21 4.24
N ILE A 83 35.73 -15.73 3.90
CA ILE A 83 35.13 -15.94 2.59
C ILE A 83 36.00 -15.35 1.50
N LYS A 84 36.41 -14.08 1.62
CA LYS A 84 37.33 -13.42 0.67
C LYS A 84 38.63 -14.16 0.46
N LYS A 85 39.18 -14.75 1.51
CA LYS A 85 40.41 -15.55 1.42
C LYS A 85 40.25 -16.75 0.48
N TRP A 86 39.08 -17.37 0.45
CA TRP A 86 38.85 -18.62 -0.26
C TRP A 86 38.14 -18.47 -1.60
N THR A 87 37.31 -17.43 -1.77
CA THR A 87 36.55 -17.19 -3.02
C THR A 87 37.14 -16.04 -3.86
N GLY A 88 38.08 -15.27 -3.31
CA GLY A 88 38.66 -14.10 -3.98
C GLY A 88 37.77 -12.84 -3.88
N GLU A 89 36.52 -12.99 -3.53
CA GLU A 89 35.57 -11.92 -3.34
C GLU A 89 35.22 -11.76 -1.86
N SER A 90 35.02 -10.50 -1.42
CA SER A 90 34.21 -10.28 -0.23
C SER A 90 32.81 -10.73 -0.62
N GLN A 91 32.22 -11.68 0.10
CA GLN A 91 30.79 -11.62 0.20
C GLN A 91 30.51 -10.29 0.96
N SER A 92 30.39 -9.21 0.19
CA SER A 92 29.40 -8.22 0.58
C SER A 92 28.16 -9.06 0.77
N SER A 93 27.80 -9.24 2.04
CA SER A 93 26.66 -10.05 2.45
C SER A 93 25.66 -10.11 1.30
N SER A 94 25.23 -11.31 0.87
CA SER A 94 24.12 -11.49 -0.07
C SER A 94 22.80 -10.94 0.49
N ASN A 95 22.87 -10.17 1.53
CA ASN A 95 21.97 -9.20 2.11
C ASN A 95 22.41 -7.75 1.80
N SER A 96 23.04 -7.48 0.64
CA SER A 96 23.15 -6.11 0.18
C SER A 96 21.74 -5.64 -0.13
N ALA A 97 21.23 -4.74 0.70
CA ALA A 97 19.93 -4.08 0.45
C ALA A 97 19.94 -3.27 -0.87
N VAL A 98 21.07 -3.24 -1.56
CA VAL A 98 21.31 -2.57 -2.83
C VAL A 98 21.50 -3.62 -3.92
N PRO A 99 20.47 -3.94 -4.71
CA PRO A 99 20.60 -4.84 -5.87
C PRO A 99 21.57 -4.28 -6.90
N GLU A 100 22.26 -5.14 -7.61
CA GLU A 100 23.03 -4.74 -8.79
C GLU A 100 22.10 -4.24 -9.90
N THR A 101 22.64 -3.39 -10.77
CA THR A 101 21.90 -2.80 -11.89
C THR A 101 22.59 -3.25 -13.18
N THR A 102 21.85 -3.92 -14.06
CA THR A 102 22.37 -4.39 -15.36
C THR A 102 22.35 -3.28 -16.41
N THR A 103 21.49 -2.27 -16.24
CA THR A 103 21.39 -1.11 -17.14
C THR A 103 22.66 -0.26 -17.09
N PRO A 104 23.31 0.03 -18.25
CA PRO A 104 24.49 0.87 -18.30
C PRO A 104 24.16 2.32 -17.87
N ALA A 105 24.97 2.90 -16.98
CA ALA A 105 24.81 4.28 -16.56
C ALA A 105 25.21 5.28 -17.67
N GLY A 106 24.55 6.44 -17.68
CA GLY A 106 24.78 7.51 -18.65
C GLY A 106 23.72 7.58 -19.76
N GLN A 107 22.74 6.70 -19.73
CA GLN A 107 21.64 6.67 -20.69
C GLN A 107 20.48 7.57 -20.28
N LYS A 108 19.74 8.07 -21.27
CA LYS A 108 18.46 8.77 -21.11
C LYS A 108 17.46 8.22 -22.11
N ALA A 109 16.28 7.89 -21.62
CA ALA A 109 15.15 7.54 -22.47
C ALA A 109 14.33 8.80 -22.82
N THR A 110 13.55 8.73 -23.89
CA THR A 110 12.69 9.84 -24.32
C THR A 110 11.31 9.69 -23.68
N PRO A 111 10.87 10.66 -22.85
CA PRO A 111 9.51 10.65 -22.32
C PRO A 111 8.47 10.73 -23.43
N LYS A 112 7.46 9.89 -23.40
CA LYS A 112 6.29 9.99 -24.30
C LYS A 112 5.27 11.01 -23.81
N ARG A 113 5.31 11.36 -22.53
CA ARG A 113 4.44 12.35 -21.88
C ARG A 113 5.28 13.38 -21.15
N SER A 114 4.81 14.62 -21.07
CA SER A 114 5.47 15.68 -20.29
C SER A 114 5.33 15.47 -18.76
N LYS A 115 4.26 14.76 -18.34
CA LYS A 115 3.92 14.50 -16.95
C LYS A 115 3.36 13.10 -16.80
N TYR A 116 3.78 12.39 -15.74
CA TYR A 116 3.28 11.07 -15.36
C TYR A 116 2.67 11.12 -13.95
N SER A 117 1.54 10.44 -13.77
CA SER A 117 0.95 10.20 -12.46
C SER A 117 1.56 8.94 -11.85
N ILE A 118 2.08 9.06 -10.64
CA ILE A 118 2.71 7.98 -9.87
C ILE A 118 1.92 7.79 -8.60
N SER A 119 1.46 6.57 -8.34
CA SER A 119 0.78 6.23 -7.09
C SER A 119 1.75 5.58 -6.11
N SER A 120 1.54 5.80 -4.81
CA SER A 120 2.43 5.30 -3.76
C SER A 120 1.67 4.97 -2.48
N ASP A 121 2.34 4.34 -1.52
CA ASP A 121 1.78 4.09 -0.20
C ASP A 121 1.64 5.40 0.59
N SER A 122 0.84 5.39 1.65
CA SER A 122 0.66 6.50 2.59
C SER A 122 1.47 6.30 3.88
N SER A 123 1.82 5.05 4.23
CA SER A 123 2.41 4.69 5.54
C SER A 123 3.32 3.47 5.43
N PHE A 124 4.53 3.66 4.90
CA PHE A 124 5.55 2.62 4.76
C PHE A 124 6.96 3.20 5.03
N ALA A 125 7.16 3.76 6.21
CA ALA A 125 8.46 4.33 6.61
C ALA A 125 9.54 3.23 6.75
N PRO A 126 10.77 3.45 6.25
CA PRO A 126 11.37 4.70 5.76
C PRO A 126 11.21 4.95 4.25
N PHE A 127 10.45 4.13 3.52
CA PHE A 127 10.28 4.25 2.07
C PHE A 127 9.32 5.39 1.70
N VAL A 128 8.14 5.42 2.31
CA VAL A 128 7.17 6.52 2.15
C VAL A 128 6.44 6.79 3.47
N PHE A 129 6.41 8.05 3.89
CA PHE A 129 5.73 8.49 5.11
C PHE A 129 5.55 10.00 5.12
N GLN A 130 4.63 10.50 5.94
CA GLN A 130 4.47 11.93 6.16
C GLN A 130 5.47 12.44 7.21
N ASN A 131 6.11 13.56 6.92
CA ASN A 131 6.95 14.26 7.90
C ASN A 131 6.08 15.23 8.75
N GLY A 132 6.67 15.82 9.80
CA GLY A 132 5.98 16.78 10.67
C GLY A 132 5.43 18.05 10.00
N LYS A 133 5.57 18.20 8.68
CA LYS A 133 5.00 19.26 7.83
C LYS A 133 3.92 18.75 6.88
N ASN A 134 3.36 17.56 7.12
CA ASN A 134 2.37 16.88 6.28
C ASN A 134 2.82 16.67 4.82
N LYS A 135 4.13 16.55 4.59
CA LYS A 135 4.69 16.30 3.27
C LYS A 135 5.21 14.86 3.20
N TYR A 136 4.81 14.14 2.17
CA TYR A 136 5.34 12.80 1.90
C TYR A 136 6.83 12.84 1.57
N THR A 137 7.59 12.03 2.25
CA THR A 137 9.04 11.86 2.16
C THR A 137 9.40 10.38 2.32
N GLY A 138 10.66 10.04 2.16
CA GLY A 138 11.14 8.66 2.27
C GLY A 138 12.03 8.28 1.10
N ILE A 139 12.57 7.07 1.14
CA ILE A 139 13.46 6.54 0.11
C ILE A 139 12.78 6.58 -1.26
N ASP A 140 11.57 6.05 -1.37
CA ASP A 140 10.80 5.98 -2.61
C ASP A 140 10.51 7.37 -3.17
N MET A 141 10.11 8.30 -2.29
CA MET A 141 9.79 9.67 -2.67
C MET A 141 11.01 10.44 -3.17
N ASP A 142 12.15 10.28 -2.53
CA ASP A 142 13.38 10.95 -2.93
C ASP A 142 13.96 10.29 -4.19
N LEU A 143 13.87 8.96 -4.31
CA LEU A 143 14.36 8.19 -5.45
C LEU A 143 13.61 8.55 -6.74
N ILE A 144 12.28 8.46 -6.75
CA ILE A 144 11.49 8.74 -7.96
C ILE A 144 11.64 10.20 -8.42
N LYS A 145 11.73 11.16 -7.48
CA LYS A 145 11.99 12.58 -7.80
C LYS A 145 13.37 12.79 -8.40
N ALA A 146 14.39 12.09 -7.87
CA ALA A 146 15.74 12.18 -8.39
C ALA A 146 15.85 11.55 -9.79
N ILE A 147 15.20 10.42 -10.02
CA ILE A 147 15.11 9.75 -11.33
C ILE A 147 14.38 10.66 -12.34
N ALA A 148 13.23 11.21 -11.98
CA ALA A 148 12.47 12.10 -12.85
C ALA A 148 13.30 13.33 -13.28
N LYS A 149 14.05 13.90 -12.35
CA LYS A 149 14.97 15.01 -12.62
C LYS A 149 16.13 14.59 -13.54
N ASP A 150 16.73 13.42 -13.30
CA ASP A 150 17.85 12.91 -14.11
C ASP A 150 17.40 12.62 -15.54
N GLN A 151 16.23 12.01 -15.72
CA GLN A 151 15.69 11.61 -17.02
C GLN A 151 14.91 12.73 -17.74
N GLY A 152 14.57 13.85 -17.05
CA GLY A 152 13.97 15.02 -17.65
C GLY A 152 12.46 14.95 -17.85
N PHE A 153 11.74 14.22 -16.99
CA PHE A 153 10.26 14.20 -16.98
C PHE A 153 9.70 14.74 -15.67
N THR A 154 8.42 15.11 -15.68
CA THR A 154 7.72 15.58 -14.48
C THR A 154 6.77 14.52 -13.94
N ILE A 155 6.57 14.52 -12.63
CA ILE A 155 5.69 13.57 -11.95
C ILE A 155 4.69 14.29 -11.05
N GLU A 156 3.50 13.71 -10.96
CA GLU A 156 2.52 13.97 -9.92
C GLU A 156 2.40 12.72 -9.06
N ILE A 157 2.52 12.88 -7.75
CA ILE A 157 2.51 11.73 -6.83
C ILE A 157 1.26 11.80 -5.98
N SER A 158 0.48 10.72 -5.98
CA SER A 158 -0.61 10.46 -5.03
C SER A 158 -0.19 9.39 -4.03
N ASN A 159 -0.68 9.47 -2.80
CA ASN A 159 -0.35 8.54 -1.73
C ASN A 159 -1.64 7.98 -1.08
N PRO A 160 -2.44 7.19 -1.82
CA PRO A 160 -3.74 6.70 -1.32
C PRO A 160 -3.63 5.52 -0.36
N GLY A 161 -2.45 4.92 -0.22
CA GLY A 161 -2.20 3.66 0.46
C GLY A 161 -1.91 2.53 -0.53
N PHE A 162 -1.31 1.43 -0.05
CA PHE A 162 -0.76 0.38 -0.91
C PHE A 162 -1.80 -0.26 -1.83
N ASP A 163 -2.93 -0.74 -1.28
CA ASP A 163 -3.97 -1.42 -2.06
C ASP A 163 -4.64 -0.51 -3.10
N ALA A 164 -4.87 0.76 -2.72
CA ALA A 164 -5.40 1.75 -3.63
C ALA A 164 -4.40 2.13 -4.71
N ALA A 165 -3.10 2.22 -4.40
CA ALA A 165 -2.05 2.46 -5.39
C ALA A 165 -1.92 1.32 -6.41
N VAL A 166 -2.05 0.06 -5.96
CA VAL A 166 -2.14 -1.12 -6.85
C VAL A 166 -3.33 -0.98 -7.80
N SER A 167 -4.50 -0.63 -7.27
CA SER A 167 -5.73 -0.44 -8.05
C SER A 167 -5.63 0.71 -9.05
N ASP A 168 -4.98 1.83 -8.67
CA ASP A 168 -4.75 2.99 -9.53
C ASP A 168 -3.95 2.63 -10.79
N VAL A 169 -2.89 1.83 -10.63
CA VAL A 169 -2.07 1.41 -11.77
C VAL A 169 -2.79 0.38 -12.63
N GLN A 170 -3.48 -0.59 -12.01
CA GLN A 170 -4.25 -1.59 -12.75
C GLN A 170 -5.37 -0.97 -13.57
N SER A 171 -6.02 0.07 -13.07
CA SER A 171 -7.08 0.79 -13.75
C SER A 171 -6.59 1.86 -14.73
N GLY A 172 -5.28 2.18 -14.74
CA GLY A 172 -4.70 3.20 -15.61
C GLY A 172 -4.78 4.64 -15.08
N HIS A 173 -5.30 4.86 -13.87
CA HIS A 173 -5.33 6.18 -13.23
C HIS A 173 -3.93 6.70 -12.92
N ALA A 174 -3.01 5.81 -12.53
CA ALA A 174 -1.60 6.10 -12.44
C ALA A 174 -0.81 5.32 -13.49
N GLN A 175 0.21 5.95 -14.10
CA GLN A 175 1.06 5.29 -15.08
C GLN A 175 2.08 4.37 -14.45
N GLY A 176 2.36 4.53 -13.15
CA GLY A 176 3.26 3.65 -12.41
C GLY A 176 3.13 3.83 -10.91
N MET A 177 3.76 2.93 -10.15
CA MET A 177 3.82 3.04 -8.70
C MET A 177 5.20 2.73 -8.14
N ILE A 178 5.52 3.41 -7.03
CA ILE A 178 6.67 3.15 -6.18
C ILE A 178 6.19 3.15 -4.72
N ALA A 179 6.13 1.99 -4.10
CA ALA A 179 5.49 1.79 -2.80
C ALA A 179 6.12 0.62 -2.03
N GLY A 180 7.44 0.43 -2.12
CA GLY A 180 8.07 -0.75 -1.56
C GLY A 180 7.52 -2.05 -2.15
N MET A 181 7.13 -2.04 -3.41
CA MET A 181 6.44 -3.17 -4.04
C MET A 181 7.40 -4.32 -4.32
N THR A 182 7.22 -5.43 -3.63
CA THR A 182 7.99 -6.66 -3.85
C THR A 182 7.64 -7.28 -5.20
N VAL A 183 8.63 -7.64 -5.98
CA VAL A 183 8.49 -8.42 -7.22
C VAL A 183 8.13 -9.86 -6.86
N THR A 184 6.97 -10.33 -7.33
CA THR A 184 6.52 -11.72 -7.18
C THR A 184 5.98 -12.23 -8.51
N ASP A 185 5.99 -13.54 -8.73
CA ASP A 185 5.50 -14.11 -10.00
C ASP A 185 4.01 -13.82 -10.22
N ALA A 186 3.19 -13.87 -9.18
CA ALA A 186 1.79 -13.47 -9.26
C ALA A 186 1.61 -12.01 -9.72
N ARG A 187 2.47 -11.10 -9.24
CA ARG A 187 2.41 -9.69 -9.64
C ARG A 187 2.93 -9.47 -11.07
N LYS A 188 3.88 -10.26 -11.55
CA LYS A 188 4.37 -10.22 -12.95
C LYS A 188 3.28 -10.56 -13.98
N GLU A 189 2.19 -11.19 -13.56
CA GLU A 189 1.04 -11.42 -14.44
C GLU A 189 0.30 -10.13 -14.79
N THR A 190 0.29 -9.15 -13.88
CA THR A 190 -0.49 -7.90 -13.98
C THR A 190 0.36 -6.64 -14.09
N PHE A 191 1.67 -6.72 -13.76
CA PHE A 191 2.60 -5.60 -13.79
C PHE A 191 3.87 -5.95 -14.55
N ASP A 192 4.47 -4.93 -15.16
CA ASP A 192 5.87 -4.93 -15.58
C ASP A 192 6.69 -4.15 -14.56
N PHE A 193 7.89 -4.64 -14.25
CA PHE A 193 8.74 -4.12 -13.19
C PHE A 193 10.03 -3.53 -13.76
N SER A 194 10.55 -2.51 -13.09
CA SER A 194 11.91 -2.01 -13.27
C SER A 194 12.94 -3.01 -12.74
N GLU A 195 14.22 -2.73 -12.98
CA GLU A 195 15.27 -3.29 -12.15
C GLU A 195 15.00 -2.96 -10.68
N PRO A 196 15.32 -3.89 -9.76
CA PRO A 196 15.07 -3.67 -8.35
C PRO A 196 15.95 -2.55 -7.80
N TYR A 197 15.33 -1.71 -6.96
CA TYR A 197 16.05 -0.64 -6.29
C TYR A 197 16.43 -0.99 -4.85
N TYR A 198 15.82 -2.01 -4.24
CA TYR A 198 16.10 -2.44 -2.87
C TYR A 198 15.84 -3.94 -2.70
N THR A 199 16.63 -4.63 -1.85
CA THR A 199 16.35 -6.02 -1.43
C THR A 199 15.89 -6.00 0.02
N ALA A 200 14.71 -6.55 0.29
CA ALA A 200 14.12 -6.59 1.61
C ALA A 200 14.07 -8.01 2.16
N ASN A 201 14.14 -8.13 3.49
CA ASN A 201 13.79 -9.32 4.24
C ASN A 201 12.48 -9.02 4.98
N SER A 202 11.61 -9.99 5.14
CA SER A 202 10.51 -9.93 6.11
C SER A 202 11.03 -10.37 7.47
N ILE A 203 10.68 -9.63 8.51
CA ILE A 203 11.11 -9.92 9.89
C ILE A 203 9.92 -9.90 10.84
N LEU A 204 9.98 -10.78 11.84
CA LEU A 204 8.99 -10.80 12.91
C LEU A 204 9.37 -9.80 14.01
N ALA A 205 8.43 -8.95 14.40
CA ALA A 205 8.58 -8.11 15.59
C ALA A 205 7.59 -8.48 16.67
N VAL A 206 8.04 -8.40 17.90
CA VAL A 206 7.25 -8.60 19.11
C VAL A 206 7.49 -7.45 20.08
N GLN A 207 6.62 -7.29 21.09
CA GLN A 207 6.89 -6.33 22.16
C GLN A 207 8.24 -6.66 22.83
N GLU A 208 8.97 -5.64 23.28
CA GLU A 208 10.26 -5.78 23.95
C GLU A 208 10.18 -6.71 25.17
N SER A 209 9.07 -6.68 25.92
CA SER A 209 8.78 -7.54 27.07
C SER A 209 8.33 -8.96 26.72
N SER A 210 8.12 -9.27 25.44
CA SER A 210 7.62 -10.57 25.00
C SER A 210 8.64 -11.68 25.26
N LYS A 211 8.13 -12.88 25.55
CA LYS A 211 8.92 -14.12 25.68
C LYS A 211 8.93 -14.96 24.41
N ILE A 212 8.45 -14.41 23.30
CA ILE A 212 8.45 -15.08 22.00
C ILE A 212 9.86 -14.96 21.43
N ASP A 213 10.55 -16.06 21.20
CA ASP A 213 11.90 -16.11 20.65
C ASP A 213 12.01 -17.07 19.44
N SER A 214 10.90 -17.74 19.08
CA SER A 214 10.81 -18.65 17.93
C SER A 214 9.43 -18.61 17.25
N TYR A 215 9.33 -19.14 16.03
CA TYR A 215 8.02 -19.30 15.36
C TYR A 215 7.11 -20.30 16.10
N ASP A 216 7.66 -21.26 16.83
CA ASP A 216 6.85 -22.23 17.58
C ASP A 216 6.14 -21.59 18.78
N ASP A 217 6.68 -20.52 19.35
CA ASP A 217 6.05 -19.74 20.43
C ASP A 217 4.81 -18.96 19.97
N LEU A 218 4.63 -18.82 18.64
CA LEU A 218 3.45 -18.21 18.03
C LEU A 218 2.25 -19.14 17.91
N LYS A 219 2.40 -20.42 18.22
CA LYS A 219 1.33 -21.41 18.10
C LYS A 219 0.06 -20.96 18.83
N GLY A 220 -1.04 -20.82 18.06
CA GLY A 220 -2.33 -20.37 18.57
C GLY A 220 -2.44 -18.87 18.86
N LYS A 221 -1.37 -18.10 18.72
CA LYS A 221 -1.36 -16.64 18.88
C LYS A 221 -1.76 -15.94 17.58
N THR A 222 -2.13 -14.68 17.70
CA THR A 222 -2.47 -13.81 16.56
C THR A 222 -1.24 -13.05 16.10
N VAL A 223 -0.91 -13.15 14.82
CA VAL A 223 0.15 -12.38 14.14
C VAL A 223 -0.50 -11.35 13.22
N GLY A 224 -0.10 -10.10 13.35
CA GLY A 224 -0.55 -9.00 12.50
C GLY A 224 0.30 -8.88 11.24
N VAL A 225 -0.33 -8.55 10.12
CA VAL A 225 0.34 -8.32 8.84
C VAL A 225 -0.44 -7.29 8.01
N LYS A 226 0.25 -6.52 7.18
CA LYS A 226 -0.41 -5.59 6.26
C LYS A 226 -1.01 -6.35 5.08
N ASN A 227 -2.23 -5.98 4.69
CA ASN A 227 -2.96 -6.59 3.59
C ASN A 227 -2.20 -6.45 2.25
N GLY A 228 -2.29 -7.46 1.37
CA GLY A 228 -1.69 -7.46 0.03
C GLY A 228 -0.16 -7.58 -0.01
N THR A 229 0.52 -7.83 1.12
CA THR A 229 2.00 -7.89 1.20
C THR A 229 2.56 -9.30 1.03
N SER A 230 3.86 -9.39 0.69
CA SER A 230 4.60 -10.67 0.67
C SER A 230 4.65 -11.34 2.05
N SER A 231 4.69 -10.54 3.12
CA SER A 231 4.63 -11.02 4.50
C SER A 231 3.29 -11.70 4.80
N GLN A 232 2.17 -11.22 4.23
CA GLN A 232 0.88 -11.89 4.34
C GLN A 232 0.93 -13.28 3.68
N ASN A 233 1.41 -13.36 2.45
CA ASN A 233 1.51 -14.65 1.72
C ASN A 233 2.35 -15.65 2.49
N PHE A 234 3.51 -15.22 3.02
CA PHE A 234 4.37 -16.07 3.86
C PHE A 234 3.64 -16.59 5.09
N LEU A 235 2.88 -15.75 5.78
CA LEU A 235 2.10 -16.17 6.94
C LEU A 235 0.97 -17.11 6.54
N GLU A 236 0.31 -16.89 5.42
CA GLU A 236 -0.80 -17.71 4.92
C GLU A 236 -0.36 -19.12 4.54
N GLU A 237 0.82 -19.30 4.00
CA GLU A 237 1.42 -20.61 3.73
C GLU A 237 1.64 -21.43 5.01
N ASN A 238 1.74 -20.77 6.15
CA ASN A 238 1.99 -21.36 7.47
C ASN A 238 0.81 -21.26 8.45
N GLN A 239 -0.42 -20.98 7.98
CA GLN A 239 -1.63 -20.70 8.78
C GLN A 239 -1.97 -21.75 9.85
N LYS A 240 -1.56 -23.00 9.68
CA LYS A 240 -1.86 -24.08 10.65
C LYS A 240 -1.24 -23.85 12.03
N LYS A 241 -0.30 -22.91 12.16
CA LYS A 241 0.46 -22.66 13.39
C LYS A 241 -0.07 -21.48 14.20
N TYR A 242 -0.60 -20.41 13.55
CA TYR A 242 -1.02 -19.16 14.20
C TYR A 242 -2.23 -18.55 13.51
N LYS A 243 -2.89 -17.59 14.18
CA LYS A 243 -4.00 -16.83 13.61
C LYS A 243 -3.43 -15.58 12.92
N ILE A 244 -3.94 -15.24 11.74
CA ILE A 244 -3.54 -14.05 11.01
C ILE A 244 -4.60 -12.96 11.20
N LYS A 245 -4.15 -11.72 11.47
CA LYS A 245 -4.97 -10.53 11.47
C LYS A 245 -4.37 -9.54 10.47
N THR A 246 -5.14 -9.19 9.44
CA THR A 246 -4.73 -8.23 8.42
C THR A 246 -5.07 -6.81 8.82
N PHE A 247 -4.27 -5.85 8.35
CA PHE A 247 -4.41 -4.41 8.56
C PHE A 247 -4.29 -3.69 7.23
N SER A 248 -5.01 -2.59 7.06
CA SER A 248 -4.95 -1.75 5.88
C SER A 248 -3.65 -0.92 5.80
N ASP A 249 -3.05 -0.62 6.95
CA ASP A 249 -1.84 0.21 7.05
C ASP A 249 -0.88 -0.26 8.16
N GLY A 250 0.38 0.16 8.04
CA GLY A 250 1.43 -0.22 8.99
C GLY A 250 1.24 0.42 10.38
N ALA A 251 0.69 1.63 10.47
CA ALA A 251 0.53 2.32 11.74
C ALA A 251 -0.44 1.57 12.66
N SER A 252 -1.63 1.22 12.16
CA SER A 252 -2.63 0.41 12.86
C SER A 252 -2.08 -0.95 13.28
N MET A 253 -1.27 -1.59 12.42
CA MET A 253 -0.61 -2.85 12.72
C MET A 253 0.37 -2.71 13.89
N TYR A 254 1.22 -1.68 13.88
CA TYR A 254 2.18 -1.42 14.97
C TYR A 254 1.49 -1.05 16.28
N ASP A 255 0.40 -0.28 16.23
CA ASP A 255 -0.37 0.06 17.41
C ASP A 255 -1.08 -1.17 18.00
N SER A 256 -1.51 -2.10 17.17
CA SER A 256 -2.04 -3.40 17.62
C SER A 256 -1.00 -4.25 18.34
N LEU A 257 0.27 -4.23 17.91
CA LEU A 257 1.36 -4.86 18.63
C LEU A 257 1.64 -4.15 19.95
N ASN A 258 1.71 -2.83 19.92
CA ASN A 258 1.98 -2.01 21.11
C ASN A 258 0.91 -2.19 22.20
N SER A 259 -0.35 -2.29 21.82
CA SER A 259 -1.49 -2.55 22.74
C SER A 259 -1.62 -4.00 23.17
N GLY A 260 -0.86 -4.95 22.59
CA GLY A 260 -0.99 -6.38 22.83
C GLY A 260 -2.20 -7.04 22.18
N SER A 261 -2.90 -6.35 21.26
CA SER A 261 -4.02 -6.90 20.49
C SER A 261 -3.58 -8.02 19.53
N VAL A 262 -2.32 -7.99 19.11
CA VAL A 262 -1.62 -9.08 18.42
C VAL A 262 -0.34 -9.41 19.20
N ALA A 263 0.07 -10.68 19.13
CA ALA A 263 1.25 -11.16 19.85
C ALA A 263 2.57 -10.84 19.11
N ALA A 264 2.50 -10.72 17.79
CA ALA A 264 3.60 -10.40 16.91
C ALA A 264 3.06 -9.70 15.65
N ILE A 265 3.95 -9.04 14.92
CA ILE A 265 3.69 -8.53 13.57
C ILE A 265 4.80 -8.98 12.63
N MET A 266 4.51 -9.07 11.34
CA MET A 266 5.49 -9.35 10.31
C MET A 266 5.47 -8.24 9.26
N ASP A 267 6.64 -7.68 8.99
CA ASP A 267 6.82 -6.60 8.02
C ASP A 267 8.25 -6.61 7.48
N ASP A 268 8.56 -5.73 6.53
CA ASP A 268 9.91 -5.62 5.99
C ASP A 268 10.90 -5.12 7.05
N GLU A 269 12.07 -5.75 7.08
CA GLU A 269 13.11 -5.50 8.07
C GLU A 269 13.49 -4.01 8.22
N PRO A 270 13.71 -3.24 7.13
CA PRO A 270 14.03 -1.81 7.26
C PRO A 270 12.90 -1.00 7.89
N VAL A 271 11.65 -1.40 7.68
CA VAL A 271 10.46 -0.72 8.24
C VAL A 271 10.37 -0.95 9.75
N ILE A 272 10.50 -2.19 10.20
CA ILE A 272 10.51 -2.54 11.63
C ILE A 272 11.72 -1.90 12.33
N LYS A 273 12.91 -1.99 11.76
CA LYS A 273 14.12 -1.36 12.32
C LYS A 273 13.98 0.17 12.42
N TYR A 274 13.35 0.78 11.42
CA TYR A 274 13.04 2.22 11.48
C TYR A 274 12.05 2.54 12.60
N ALA A 275 10.99 1.75 12.77
CA ALA A 275 10.02 1.93 13.86
C ALA A 275 10.68 1.81 15.25
N ILE A 276 11.57 0.84 15.45
CA ILE A 276 12.35 0.68 16.68
C ILE A 276 13.24 1.92 16.91
N LYS A 277 13.92 2.40 15.86
CA LYS A 277 14.75 3.63 15.91
C LYS A 277 13.93 4.88 16.29
N GLN A 278 12.66 4.94 15.89
CA GLN A 278 11.72 6.00 16.27
C GLN A 278 11.13 5.83 17.67
N GLY A 279 11.58 4.86 18.47
CA GLY A 279 11.20 4.69 19.86
C GLY A 279 10.09 3.65 20.10
N ARG A 280 9.65 2.91 19.10
CA ARG A 280 8.74 1.78 19.32
C ARG A 280 9.45 0.70 20.14
N LYS A 281 8.82 0.23 21.21
CA LYS A 281 9.37 -0.77 22.14
C LYS A 281 9.15 -2.19 21.59
N PHE A 282 9.79 -2.48 20.48
CA PHE A 282 9.76 -3.77 19.81
C PHE A 282 11.14 -4.41 19.82
N LYS A 283 11.17 -5.74 19.74
CA LYS A 283 12.36 -6.54 19.43
C LYS A 283 12.09 -7.48 18.28
N THR A 284 13.13 -7.87 17.58
CA THR A 284 13.10 -8.82 16.46
C THR A 284 13.88 -10.07 16.86
N PRO A 285 13.22 -11.05 17.51
CA PRO A 285 13.90 -12.18 18.11
C PRO A 285 14.35 -13.24 17.10
N ILE A 286 13.83 -13.17 15.86
CA ILE A 286 14.05 -14.17 14.81
C ILE A 286 14.70 -13.46 13.64
N GLU A 287 15.71 -14.09 13.02
CA GLU A 287 16.30 -13.56 11.78
C GLU A 287 15.27 -13.42 10.68
N GLY A 288 15.42 -12.36 9.87
CA GLY A 288 14.53 -12.11 8.75
C GLY A 288 14.65 -13.17 7.67
N THR A 289 13.56 -13.48 7.03
CA THR A 289 13.50 -14.32 5.84
C THR A 289 13.51 -13.44 4.59
N PRO A 290 14.19 -13.80 3.51
CA PRO A 290 14.15 -13.02 2.27
C PRO A 290 12.69 -12.81 1.82
N SER A 291 12.26 -11.56 1.69
CA SER A 291 10.93 -11.21 1.20
C SER A 291 10.93 -10.85 -0.29
N GLY A 292 12.08 -10.64 -0.86
CA GLY A 292 12.27 -10.35 -2.27
C GLY A 292 12.83 -8.96 -2.55
N GLN A 293 12.76 -8.58 -3.82
CA GLN A 293 13.29 -7.34 -4.35
C GLN A 293 12.18 -6.32 -4.55
N LEU A 294 12.42 -5.09 -4.13
CA LEU A 294 11.49 -3.98 -4.32
C LEU A 294 11.79 -3.30 -5.65
N ALA A 295 10.77 -3.10 -6.47
CA ALA A 295 10.89 -2.46 -7.77
C ALA A 295 9.76 -1.45 -8.05
N PHE A 296 10.01 -0.54 -8.98
CA PHE A 296 8.99 0.32 -9.56
C PHE A 296 8.15 -0.51 -10.52
N ALA A 297 6.84 -0.27 -10.56
CA ALA A 297 5.91 -1.06 -11.35
C ALA A 297 5.03 -0.19 -12.25
N VAL A 298 4.71 -0.71 -13.43
CA VAL A 298 3.69 -0.19 -14.34
C VAL A 298 2.69 -1.29 -14.67
N LYS A 299 1.53 -0.96 -15.20
CA LYS A 299 0.58 -1.96 -15.67
C LYS A 299 1.19 -2.79 -16.80
N LYS A 300 0.91 -4.08 -16.81
CA LYS A 300 1.44 -5.04 -17.79
C LYS A 300 1.21 -4.58 -19.23
N GLY A 301 2.31 -4.49 -19.99
CA GLY A 301 2.30 -4.06 -21.39
C GLY A 301 2.10 -2.56 -21.63
N GLU A 302 1.96 -1.76 -20.56
CA GLU A 302 1.77 -0.30 -20.66
C GLU A 302 2.98 0.48 -20.13
N ASN A 303 3.20 1.69 -20.67
CA ASN A 303 4.26 2.64 -20.25
C ASN A 303 5.69 2.04 -20.16
N PRO A 304 6.16 1.24 -21.15
CA PRO A 304 7.50 0.64 -21.08
C PRO A 304 8.62 1.68 -21.04
N GLU A 305 8.39 2.89 -21.61
CA GLU A 305 9.33 4.00 -21.52
C GLU A 305 9.57 4.46 -20.09
N LEU A 306 8.56 4.33 -19.21
CA LEU A 306 8.69 4.73 -17.81
C LEU A 306 9.57 3.73 -17.02
N ILE A 307 9.49 2.44 -17.36
CA ILE A 307 10.43 1.42 -16.86
C ILE A 307 11.86 1.72 -17.33
N GLU A 308 12.03 2.02 -18.63
CA GLU A 308 13.35 2.35 -19.18
C GLU A 308 13.94 3.60 -18.52
N MET A 309 13.15 4.68 -18.36
CA MET A 309 13.57 5.87 -17.65
C MET A 309 13.93 5.60 -16.20
N PHE A 310 13.16 4.73 -15.52
CA PHE A 310 13.46 4.37 -14.14
C PHE A 310 14.81 3.63 -14.05
N ASN A 311 15.04 2.63 -14.89
CA ASN A 311 16.28 1.84 -14.92
C ASN A 311 17.49 2.72 -15.24
N ASN A 312 17.41 3.55 -16.28
CA ASN A 312 18.47 4.49 -16.67
C ASN A 312 18.79 5.47 -15.54
N GLY A 313 17.76 6.06 -14.93
CA GLY A 313 17.92 6.97 -13.80
C GLY A 313 18.50 6.27 -12.57
N LEU A 314 18.03 5.08 -12.23
CA LEU A 314 18.58 4.28 -11.13
C LEU A 314 20.08 3.99 -11.31
N ALA A 315 20.49 3.55 -12.52
CA ALA A 315 21.88 3.31 -12.86
C ALA A 315 22.73 4.60 -12.74
N ASN A 316 22.21 5.73 -13.23
CA ASN A 316 22.87 7.03 -13.13
C ASN A 316 23.06 7.46 -11.67
N LEU A 317 22.01 7.33 -10.84
CA LEU A 317 22.04 7.67 -9.42
C LEU A 317 22.98 6.77 -8.61
N LYS A 318 23.07 5.48 -8.94
CA LYS A 318 24.05 4.55 -8.34
C LYS A 318 25.47 4.97 -8.69
N LYS A 319 25.76 5.22 -9.98
CA LYS A 319 27.10 5.63 -10.46
C LYS A 319 27.58 6.94 -9.84
N ASN A 320 26.72 7.94 -9.70
CA ASN A 320 27.10 9.26 -9.15
C ASN A 320 27.01 9.33 -7.62
N GLY A 321 26.67 8.24 -6.94
CA GLY A 321 26.58 8.14 -5.49
C GLY A 321 25.34 8.81 -4.88
N GLN A 322 24.43 9.35 -5.67
CA GLN A 322 23.22 9.98 -5.16
C GLN A 322 22.25 8.95 -4.57
N TYR A 323 22.17 7.76 -5.16
CA TYR A 323 21.39 6.65 -4.62
C TYR A 323 21.82 6.31 -3.18
N GLN A 324 23.14 6.15 -2.95
CA GLN A 324 23.65 5.85 -1.61
C GLN A 324 23.35 6.97 -0.61
N LYS A 325 23.43 8.24 -1.03
CA LYS A 325 23.08 9.38 -0.18
C LYS A 325 21.59 9.36 0.24
N ILE A 326 20.70 8.92 -0.68
CA ILE A 326 19.28 8.75 -0.35
C ILE A 326 19.11 7.66 0.70
N LEU A 327 19.72 6.49 0.52
CA LEU A 327 19.65 5.41 1.51
C LEU A 327 20.23 5.84 2.87
N ASP A 328 21.40 6.44 2.86
CA ASP A 328 22.09 6.90 4.08
C ASP A 328 21.24 7.88 4.88
N LYS A 329 20.54 8.78 4.21
CA LYS A 329 19.66 9.77 4.85
C LYS A 329 18.58 9.12 5.74
N TYR A 330 18.08 7.95 5.38
CA TYR A 330 16.98 7.29 6.09
C TYR A 330 17.41 6.09 6.91
N LEU A 331 18.44 5.35 6.48
CA LEU A 331 18.85 4.08 7.09
C LEU A 331 20.06 4.19 8.02
N LYS A 332 21.04 5.08 7.74
CA LYS A 332 22.21 5.23 8.62
C LYS A 332 21.82 5.82 9.98
N SER A 333 22.41 5.25 11.02
CA SER A 333 22.39 5.85 12.36
C SER A 333 23.40 6.98 12.42
N ASP A 334 22.99 8.22 12.18
CA ASP A 334 23.78 9.34 12.66
C ASP A 334 23.66 9.42 14.17
N SER A 335 24.75 9.13 14.87
CA SER A 335 24.91 9.35 16.30
C SER A 335 24.97 10.84 16.68
N LYS A 336 24.53 11.75 15.81
CA LYS A 336 24.37 13.19 16.06
C LYS A 336 23.38 13.81 15.08
N SER A 337 22.11 13.67 15.32
CA SER A 337 21.12 14.72 15.01
C SER A 337 19.83 14.42 15.78
N SER A 338 19.91 14.54 17.08
CA SER A 338 18.76 14.94 17.89
C SER A 338 18.46 16.40 17.56
N THR A 339 17.77 16.65 16.47
CA THR A 339 16.92 17.84 16.43
C THR A 339 15.77 17.49 17.37
N SER A 340 15.91 17.89 18.62
CA SER A 340 14.86 17.92 19.62
C SER A 340 13.78 18.88 19.12
N SER A 341 12.88 18.41 18.27
CA SER A 341 11.51 18.85 18.37
C SER A 341 11.00 18.23 19.65
N THR A 342 10.64 19.05 20.61
CA THR A 342 9.89 18.70 21.82
C THR A 342 8.56 18.07 21.36
N THR A 343 8.60 16.80 20.95
CA THR A 343 7.40 16.01 20.69
C THR A 343 6.89 15.58 22.06
N ALA A 344 5.66 15.96 22.38
CA ALA A 344 4.97 15.48 23.56
C ALA A 344 4.96 13.94 23.55
N ASP A 345 5.00 13.34 24.72
CA ASP A 345 5.11 11.89 24.90
C ASP A 345 3.98 11.16 24.14
N GLU A 346 4.33 10.48 23.04
CA GLU A 346 3.37 9.75 22.16
C GLU A 346 2.73 8.53 22.84
N THR A 347 3.12 8.21 24.06
CA THR A 347 2.47 7.18 24.87
C THR A 347 1.17 7.66 25.51
N THR A 348 0.89 8.97 25.46
CA THR A 348 -0.31 9.58 26.02
C THR A 348 -1.24 10.08 24.93
N ILE A 349 -2.58 9.98 25.16
CA ILE A 349 -3.60 10.52 24.25
C ILE A 349 -3.35 12.02 23.97
N TRP A 350 -2.92 12.78 24.99
CA TRP A 350 -2.61 14.20 24.85
C TRP A 350 -1.37 14.46 23.99
N GLY A 351 -0.36 13.61 24.09
CA GLY A 351 0.84 13.69 23.25
C GLY A 351 0.53 13.37 21.79
N LEU A 352 -0.28 12.34 21.53
CA LEU A 352 -0.75 12.01 20.19
C LEU A 352 -1.58 13.16 19.58
N LEU A 353 -2.49 13.75 20.35
CA LEU A 353 -3.30 14.88 19.90
C LEU A 353 -2.42 16.11 19.61
N GLN A 354 -1.46 16.44 20.48
CA GLN A 354 -0.55 17.57 20.28
C GLN A 354 0.36 17.41 19.07
N ASN A 355 0.83 16.19 18.80
CA ASN A 355 1.72 15.93 17.68
C ASN A 355 0.96 15.88 16.33
N ASN A 356 -0.31 15.44 16.35
CA ASN A 356 -1.08 15.18 15.11
C ASN A 356 -2.28 16.11 14.92
N TYR A 357 -2.49 17.15 15.77
CA TYR A 357 -3.70 17.98 15.73
C TYR A 357 -3.94 18.63 14.35
N LYS A 358 -2.88 19.02 13.63
CA LYS A 358 -3.02 19.61 12.29
C LYS A 358 -3.54 18.60 11.27
N GLN A 359 -3.09 17.37 11.35
CA GLN A 359 -3.54 16.28 10.49
C GLN A 359 -4.99 15.91 10.81
N LEU A 360 -5.31 15.79 12.11
CA LEU A 360 -6.68 15.55 12.57
C LEU A 360 -7.64 16.67 12.14
N LEU A 361 -7.23 17.94 12.27
CA LEU A 361 -8.03 19.08 11.82
C LEU A 361 -8.17 19.13 10.29
N SER A 362 -7.11 18.78 9.55
CA SER A 362 -7.17 18.69 8.09
C SER A 362 -8.13 17.58 7.64
N GLY A 363 -7.99 16.37 8.21
CA GLY A 363 -8.88 15.24 7.94
C GLY A 363 -10.34 15.58 8.30
N LEU A 364 -10.57 16.17 9.48
CA LEU A 364 -11.90 16.65 9.89
C LEU A 364 -12.46 17.67 8.90
N GLY A 365 -11.62 18.57 8.39
CA GLY A 365 -12.00 19.54 7.36
C GLY A 365 -12.45 18.87 6.07
N VAL A 366 -11.73 17.86 5.60
CA VAL A 366 -12.10 17.06 4.40
C VAL A 366 -13.41 16.30 4.64
N THR A 367 -13.53 15.59 5.77
CA THR A 367 -14.75 14.86 6.15
C THR A 367 -15.97 15.80 6.17
N LEU A 368 -15.86 16.97 6.83
CA LEU A 368 -16.97 17.93 6.91
C LEU A 368 -17.28 18.55 5.54
N ALA A 369 -16.28 18.91 4.75
CA ALA A 369 -16.48 19.46 3.42
C ALA A 369 -17.20 18.45 2.51
N LEU A 370 -16.72 17.19 2.52
CA LEU A 370 -17.30 16.10 1.76
C LEU A 370 -18.75 15.83 2.17
N ALA A 371 -19.02 15.69 3.48
CA ALA A 371 -20.35 15.42 4.00
C ALA A 371 -21.32 16.57 3.72
N LEU A 372 -20.94 17.82 3.98
CA LEU A 372 -21.80 18.98 3.76
C LEU A 372 -22.11 19.19 2.28
N LEU A 373 -21.10 19.09 1.41
CA LEU A 373 -21.28 19.26 -0.03
C LEU A 373 -22.15 18.14 -0.61
N SER A 374 -21.84 16.90 -0.27
CA SER A 374 -22.61 15.73 -0.73
C SER A 374 -24.05 15.78 -0.24
N PHE A 375 -24.26 16.15 1.03
CA PHE A 375 -25.61 16.24 1.59
C PHE A 375 -26.42 17.40 0.98
N ALA A 376 -25.80 18.54 0.69
CA ALA A 376 -26.47 19.66 0.00
C ALA A 376 -26.95 19.25 -1.41
N ILE A 377 -26.08 18.59 -2.17
CA ILE A 377 -26.43 18.05 -3.50
C ILE A 377 -27.53 16.98 -3.37
N ALA A 378 -27.39 16.07 -2.40
CA ALA A 378 -28.36 15.02 -2.13
C ALA A 378 -29.74 15.56 -1.75
N MET A 379 -29.80 16.65 -0.98
CA MET A 379 -31.08 17.33 -0.63
C MET A 379 -31.77 17.82 -1.90
N VAL A 380 -31.05 18.44 -2.82
CA VAL A 380 -31.67 18.95 -4.06
C VAL A 380 -32.19 17.77 -4.92
N ILE A 381 -31.35 16.78 -5.19
CA ILE A 381 -31.70 15.62 -6.02
C ILE A 381 -32.81 14.81 -5.34
N GLY A 382 -32.66 14.49 -4.06
CA GLY A 382 -33.60 13.67 -3.31
C GLY A 382 -34.98 14.30 -3.14
N VAL A 383 -35.06 15.62 -2.91
CA VAL A 383 -36.35 16.33 -2.87
C VAL A 383 -37.04 16.29 -4.24
N ILE A 384 -36.30 16.49 -5.34
CA ILE A 384 -36.85 16.41 -6.70
C ILE A 384 -37.41 15.00 -6.97
N PHE A 385 -36.65 13.95 -6.75
CA PHE A 385 -37.11 12.58 -6.98
C PHE A 385 -38.19 12.15 -5.99
N GLY A 386 -38.14 12.60 -4.74
CA GLY A 386 -39.20 12.41 -3.74
C GLY A 386 -40.52 13.07 -4.14
N MET A 387 -40.46 14.26 -4.73
CA MET A 387 -41.65 14.92 -5.29
C MET A 387 -42.17 14.20 -6.54
N PHE A 388 -41.25 13.66 -7.39
CA PHE A 388 -41.65 12.85 -8.55
C PHE A 388 -42.40 11.58 -8.11
N SER A 389 -41.95 10.92 -7.03
CA SER A 389 -42.55 9.67 -6.55
C SER A 389 -44.02 9.82 -6.09
N VAL A 390 -44.44 11.02 -5.71
CA VAL A 390 -45.84 11.33 -5.33
C VAL A 390 -46.61 12.09 -6.41
N SER A 391 -46.02 12.26 -7.59
CA SER A 391 -46.65 12.99 -8.70
C SER A 391 -47.84 12.25 -9.27
N PRO A 392 -48.88 12.96 -9.77
CA PRO A 392 -49.99 12.35 -10.51
C PRO A 392 -49.54 11.71 -11.83
N TYR A 393 -48.41 12.11 -12.40
CA TYR A 393 -47.91 11.62 -13.68
C TYR A 393 -47.15 10.32 -13.52
N LYS A 394 -47.56 9.23 -14.19
CA LYS A 394 -46.97 7.90 -14.07
C LYS A 394 -45.46 7.86 -14.46
N TRP A 395 -45.08 8.61 -15.50
CA TRP A 395 -43.68 8.62 -15.96
C TRP A 395 -42.70 9.23 -14.93
N LEU A 396 -43.16 10.28 -14.18
CA LEU A 396 -42.36 10.85 -13.09
C LEU A 396 -42.21 9.87 -11.92
N ARG A 397 -43.26 9.16 -11.58
CA ARG A 397 -43.18 8.14 -10.53
C ARG A 397 -42.24 7.02 -10.93
N TRP A 398 -42.35 6.52 -12.16
CA TRP A 398 -41.49 5.46 -12.66
C TRP A 398 -40.02 5.87 -12.69
N THR A 399 -39.66 7.09 -13.12
CA THR A 399 -38.28 7.58 -13.08
C THR A 399 -37.74 7.68 -11.66
N ALA A 400 -38.60 8.08 -10.68
CA ALA A 400 -38.19 8.14 -9.28
C ALA A 400 -37.98 6.73 -8.69
N GLU A 401 -38.87 5.79 -9.00
CA GLU A 401 -38.75 4.39 -8.55
C GLU A 401 -37.45 3.77 -9.07
N ILE A 402 -37.18 3.88 -10.38
CA ILE A 402 -35.92 3.36 -10.97
C ILE A 402 -34.71 3.98 -10.29
N PHE A 403 -34.68 5.30 -10.13
CA PHE A 403 -33.55 5.98 -9.49
C PHE A 403 -33.31 5.45 -8.08
N VAL A 404 -34.36 5.38 -7.26
CA VAL A 404 -34.25 4.93 -5.88
C VAL A 404 -33.85 3.46 -5.80
N ASP A 405 -34.48 2.59 -6.59
CA ASP A 405 -34.23 1.14 -6.54
C ASP A 405 -32.83 0.79 -7.03
N VAL A 406 -32.37 1.41 -8.13
CA VAL A 406 -31.02 1.20 -8.65
C VAL A 406 -29.95 1.67 -7.65
N ILE A 407 -30.07 2.90 -7.16
CA ILE A 407 -29.02 3.45 -6.27
C ILE A 407 -28.99 2.70 -4.92
N ARG A 408 -30.15 2.38 -4.34
CA ARG A 408 -30.20 1.63 -3.07
C ARG A 408 -29.88 0.15 -3.21
N GLY A 409 -30.01 -0.40 -4.42
CA GLY A 409 -29.63 -1.77 -4.72
C GLY A 409 -28.12 -1.99 -4.87
N ILE A 410 -27.34 -0.91 -5.05
CA ILE A 410 -25.89 -0.97 -5.20
C ILE A 410 -25.23 -0.61 -3.87
N PRO A 411 -24.35 -1.46 -3.28
CA PRO A 411 -23.56 -1.09 -2.11
C PRO A 411 -22.73 0.17 -2.38
N LEU A 412 -22.70 1.12 -1.41
CA LEU A 412 -22.05 2.42 -1.58
C LEU A 412 -20.57 2.28 -2.02
N MET A 413 -19.84 1.32 -1.48
CA MET A 413 -18.43 1.06 -1.87
C MET A 413 -18.30 0.71 -3.36
N ILE A 414 -19.21 -0.11 -3.88
CA ILE A 414 -19.22 -0.49 -5.31
C ILE A 414 -19.60 0.72 -6.17
N LEU A 415 -20.56 1.53 -5.72
CA LEU A 415 -20.95 2.76 -6.41
C LEU A 415 -19.77 3.75 -6.48
N ALA A 416 -19.06 3.94 -5.37
CA ALA A 416 -17.89 4.80 -5.31
C ALA A 416 -16.77 4.30 -6.23
N ALA A 417 -16.48 3.00 -6.21
CA ALA A 417 -15.50 2.36 -7.09
C ALA A 417 -15.87 2.50 -8.59
N PHE A 418 -17.14 2.32 -8.92
CA PHE A 418 -17.61 2.48 -10.31
C PHE A 418 -17.48 3.92 -10.80
N ILE A 419 -17.78 4.91 -9.94
CA ILE A 419 -17.66 6.33 -10.30
C ILE A 419 -16.18 6.73 -10.43
N PHE A 420 -15.31 6.23 -9.54
CA PHE A 420 -13.91 6.59 -9.53
C PHE A 420 -13.07 5.86 -10.59
N TRP A 421 -13.29 4.58 -10.81
CA TRP A 421 -12.54 3.79 -11.79
C TRP A 421 -13.35 3.47 -13.05
N GLY A 422 -14.61 3.09 -12.93
CA GLY A 422 -15.42 2.62 -14.05
C GLY A 422 -15.76 3.72 -15.06
N ILE A 423 -16.26 4.87 -14.59
CA ILE A 423 -16.64 5.99 -15.47
C ILE A 423 -15.42 6.61 -16.17
N PRO A 424 -14.28 6.92 -15.49
CA PRO A 424 -13.10 7.42 -16.15
C PRO A 424 -12.56 6.49 -17.24
N ASN A 425 -12.46 5.19 -16.96
CA ASN A 425 -12.02 4.20 -17.96
C ASN A 425 -12.95 4.13 -19.16
N LEU A 426 -14.26 4.23 -18.94
CA LEU A 426 -15.23 4.27 -20.02
C LEU A 426 -15.06 5.55 -20.87
N ILE A 427 -14.88 6.70 -20.24
CA ILE A 427 -14.65 7.97 -20.93
C ILE A 427 -13.36 7.90 -21.76
N GLU A 428 -12.28 7.39 -21.17
CA GLU A 428 -10.98 7.27 -21.86
C GLU A 428 -11.07 6.29 -23.05
N SER A 429 -11.76 5.16 -22.89
CA SER A 429 -11.95 4.19 -23.98
C SER A 429 -12.75 4.74 -25.17
N VAL A 430 -13.69 5.67 -24.92
CA VAL A 430 -14.54 6.25 -25.97
C VAL A 430 -13.93 7.51 -26.57
N THR A 431 -13.27 8.34 -25.77
CA THR A 431 -12.81 9.68 -26.19
C THR A 431 -11.30 9.76 -26.42
N GLY A 432 -10.52 8.79 -25.91
CA GLY A 432 -9.05 8.84 -25.90
C GLY A 432 -8.46 9.89 -24.95
N HIS A 433 -9.29 10.51 -24.09
CA HIS A 433 -8.86 11.55 -23.14
C HIS A 433 -9.09 11.07 -21.71
N GLN A 434 -8.14 11.35 -20.82
CA GLN A 434 -8.29 11.06 -19.40
C GLN A 434 -9.41 11.90 -18.77
N SER A 435 -10.20 11.28 -17.92
CA SER A 435 -11.27 11.95 -17.18
C SER A 435 -10.70 12.84 -16.06
N PRO A 436 -11.23 14.06 -15.84
CA PRO A 436 -10.81 14.93 -14.74
C PRO A 436 -11.39 14.55 -13.37
N ILE A 437 -12.05 13.38 -13.23
CA ILE A 437 -12.67 12.94 -11.98
C ILE A 437 -11.58 12.52 -11.00
N ASN A 438 -11.36 13.32 -9.95
CA ASN A 438 -10.48 12.96 -8.84
C ASN A 438 -11.27 12.27 -7.70
N ASP A 439 -10.54 11.77 -6.70
CA ASP A 439 -11.06 11.08 -5.52
C ASP A 439 -12.14 11.87 -4.77
N PHE A 440 -11.92 13.17 -4.52
CA PHE A 440 -12.89 14.04 -3.85
C PHE A 440 -14.17 14.23 -4.66
N VAL A 441 -14.06 14.43 -5.97
CA VAL A 441 -15.23 14.57 -6.86
C VAL A 441 -15.99 13.26 -6.95
N ALA A 442 -15.30 12.13 -7.13
CA ALA A 442 -15.91 10.81 -7.18
C ALA A 442 -16.65 10.48 -5.88
N GLY A 443 -15.99 10.72 -4.73
CA GLY A 443 -16.60 10.54 -3.41
C GLY A 443 -17.80 11.42 -3.20
N THR A 444 -17.73 12.70 -3.60
CA THR A 444 -18.87 13.63 -3.54
C THR A 444 -20.06 13.12 -4.36
N ILE A 445 -19.84 12.66 -5.58
CA ILE A 445 -20.91 12.15 -6.44
C ILE A 445 -21.53 10.88 -5.84
N ALA A 446 -20.70 9.91 -5.40
CA ALA A 446 -21.17 8.65 -4.83
C ALA A 446 -22.03 8.87 -3.58
N LEU A 447 -21.53 9.67 -2.64
CA LEU A 447 -22.27 10.00 -1.42
C LEU A 447 -23.52 10.80 -1.71
N SER A 448 -23.47 11.73 -2.67
CA SER A 448 -24.65 12.53 -3.07
C SER A 448 -25.75 11.64 -3.65
N LEU A 449 -25.44 10.74 -4.55
CA LEU A 449 -26.40 9.84 -5.18
C LEU A 449 -27.01 8.89 -4.13
N ASN A 450 -26.16 8.28 -3.30
CA ASN A 450 -26.60 7.38 -2.25
C ASN A 450 -27.56 8.10 -1.27
N ALA A 451 -27.13 9.23 -0.72
CA ALA A 451 -27.97 10.01 0.22
C ALA A 451 -29.24 10.54 -0.45
N ALA A 452 -29.21 10.94 -1.73
CA ALA A 452 -30.37 11.43 -2.48
C ALA A 452 -31.48 10.37 -2.59
N ALA A 453 -31.12 9.11 -2.80
CA ALA A 453 -32.09 8.02 -2.86
C ALA A 453 -32.82 7.81 -1.52
N TYR A 454 -32.08 7.92 -0.39
CA TYR A 454 -32.69 7.88 0.94
C TYR A 454 -33.55 9.12 1.22
N ILE A 455 -33.07 10.31 0.84
CA ILE A 455 -33.83 11.55 0.98
C ILE A 455 -35.11 11.51 0.14
N ALA A 456 -35.09 10.95 -1.06
CA ALA A 456 -36.29 10.79 -1.89
C ALA A 456 -37.37 9.95 -1.17
N GLU A 457 -36.96 8.86 -0.50
CA GLU A 457 -37.87 8.03 0.30
C GLU A 457 -38.40 8.78 1.55
N ILE A 458 -37.52 9.55 2.22
CA ILE A 458 -37.96 10.40 3.36
C ILE A 458 -39.01 11.39 2.92
N VAL A 459 -38.82 12.04 1.76
CA VAL A 459 -39.80 13.00 1.19
C VAL A 459 -41.08 12.30 0.81
N ARG A 460 -41.02 11.16 0.12
CA ARG A 460 -42.18 10.35 -0.24
C ARG A 460 -42.98 9.95 1.02
N GLY A 461 -42.30 9.36 2.00
CA GLY A 461 -42.92 8.90 3.24
C GLY A 461 -43.51 10.07 4.05
N GLY A 462 -42.83 11.21 4.12
CA GLY A 462 -43.30 12.38 4.83
C GLY A 462 -44.56 13.02 4.20
N ILE A 463 -44.62 13.04 2.86
CA ILE A 463 -45.84 13.52 2.16
C ILE A 463 -46.98 12.54 2.35
N GLN A 464 -46.77 11.25 2.27
CA GLN A 464 -47.76 10.21 2.47
C GLN A 464 -48.26 10.11 3.92
N ALA A 465 -47.46 10.56 4.89
CA ALA A 465 -47.86 10.60 6.31
C ALA A 465 -48.86 11.72 6.64
N VAL A 466 -49.04 12.70 5.76
CA VAL A 466 -50.08 13.73 5.95
C VAL A 466 -51.43 13.09 5.65
N PRO A 467 -52.44 13.21 6.55
CA PRO A 467 -53.76 12.61 6.35
C PRO A 467 -54.37 12.99 5.00
N ILE A 468 -54.84 12.00 4.23
CA ILE A 468 -55.37 12.18 2.87
C ILE A 468 -56.57 13.15 2.83
N GLY A 469 -57.35 13.23 3.92
CA GLY A 469 -58.43 14.16 4.03
C GLY A 469 -58.03 15.64 3.89
N GLN A 470 -56.77 16.01 4.16
CA GLN A 470 -56.25 17.36 3.92
C GLN A 470 -56.21 17.67 2.40
N MET A 471 -55.83 16.71 1.61
CA MET A 471 -55.83 16.83 0.16
C MET A 471 -57.27 16.87 -0.38
N GLU A 472 -58.13 15.98 0.08
CA GLU A 472 -59.53 15.88 -0.36
C GLU A 472 -60.31 17.15 0.00
N ALA A 473 -60.24 17.63 1.26
CA ALA A 473 -60.89 18.84 1.69
C ALA A 473 -60.43 20.07 0.88
N SER A 474 -59.13 20.20 0.63
CA SER A 474 -58.60 21.29 -0.18
C SER A 474 -59.09 21.24 -1.62
N ARG A 475 -59.13 20.04 -2.20
CA ARG A 475 -59.64 19.84 -3.57
C ARG A 475 -61.13 20.10 -3.69
N SER A 476 -61.93 19.76 -2.67
CA SER A 476 -63.35 20.01 -2.62
C SER A 476 -63.68 21.52 -2.55
N LEU A 477 -62.76 22.32 -2.01
CA LEU A 477 -62.84 23.79 -2.02
C LEU A 477 -62.36 24.41 -3.35
N GLY A 478 -62.09 23.60 -4.40
CA GLY A 478 -61.67 24.08 -5.70
C GLY A 478 -60.18 24.48 -5.80
N ILE A 479 -59.38 24.24 -4.75
CA ILE A 479 -57.93 24.56 -4.79
C ILE A 479 -57.21 23.56 -5.70
N SER A 480 -56.41 24.06 -6.63
CA SER A 480 -55.66 23.19 -7.56
C SER A 480 -54.63 22.32 -6.82
N TYR A 481 -54.30 21.11 -7.35
CA TYR A 481 -53.36 20.16 -6.76
C TYR A 481 -52.04 20.82 -6.35
N GLY A 482 -51.41 21.59 -7.25
CA GLY A 482 -50.13 22.25 -6.96
C GLY A 482 -50.21 23.29 -5.81
N LYS A 483 -51.34 24.06 -5.70
CA LYS A 483 -51.57 24.99 -4.59
C LYS A 483 -51.80 24.23 -3.29
N THR A 484 -52.58 23.15 -3.30
CA THR A 484 -52.79 22.26 -2.14
C THR A 484 -51.48 21.67 -1.67
N MET A 485 -50.70 21.11 -2.57
CA MET A 485 -49.40 20.53 -2.24
C MET A 485 -48.49 21.57 -1.58
N ARG A 486 -48.30 22.74 -2.22
CA ARG A 486 -47.38 23.78 -1.73
C ARG A 486 -47.83 24.46 -0.43
N LYS A 487 -49.13 24.73 -0.27
CA LYS A 487 -49.63 25.55 0.85
C LYS A 487 -50.14 24.74 2.05
N ILE A 488 -50.50 23.46 1.84
CA ILE A 488 -51.14 22.65 2.88
C ILE A 488 -50.33 21.43 3.20
N ILE A 489 -49.97 20.62 2.19
CA ILE A 489 -49.33 19.32 2.42
C ILE A 489 -47.85 19.48 2.75
N LEU A 490 -47.06 20.18 1.91
CA LEU A 490 -45.61 20.31 2.10
C LEU A 490 -45.22 20.95 3.44
N PRO A 491 -45.88 22.01 3.96
CA PRO A 491 -45.50 22.57 5.26
C PRO A 491 -45.72 21.59 6.42
N GLN A 492 -46.75 20.73 6.35
CA GLN A 492 -46.97 19.67 7.35
C GLN A 492 -45.97 18.53 7.18
N ALA A 493 -45.78 18.04 5.95
CA ALA A 493 -44.82 17.00 5.61
C ALA A 493 -43.39 17.38 6.03
N THR A 494 -42.95 18.63 5.78
CA THR A 494 -41.60 19.10 6.15
C THR A 494 -41.33 18.96 7.65
N LYS A 495 -42.33 19.27 8.51
CA LYS A 495 -42.18 19.08 9.95
C LYS A 495 -41.98 17.62 10.33
N LEU A 496 -42.66 16.69 9.62
CA LEU A 496 -42.53 15.25 9.85
C LEU A 496 -41.22 14.70 9.33
N MET A 497 -40.67 15.29 8.25
CA MET A 497 -39.43 14.86 7.62
C MET A 497 -38.16 15.34 8.34
N LEU A 498 -38.22 16.49 9.03
CA LEU A 498 -37.06 17.17 9.61
C LEU A 498 -36.15 16.26 10.48
N PRO A 499 -36.72 15.46 11.42
CA PRO A 499 -35.88 14.53 12.20
C PRO A 499 -35.15 13.51 11.35
N ASN A 500 -35.79 13.01 10.29
CA ASN A 500 -35.20 12.02 9.38
C ASN A 500 -34.10 12.64 8.53
N PHE A 501 -34.19 13.90 8.12
CA PHE A 501 -33.12 14.61 7.43
C PHE A 501 -31.90 14.79 8.32
N VAL A 502 -32.07 15.13 9.61
CA VAL A 502 -30.96 15.20 10.57
C VAL A 502 -30.29 13.83 10.75
N ASN A 503 -31.10 12.77 10.89
CA ASN A 503 -30.57 11.42 10.98
C ASN A 503 -29.79 11.02 9.70
N GLN A 504 -30.30 11.34 8.51
CA GLN A 504 -29.63 11.06 7.25
C GLN A 504 -28.31 11.84 7.10
N PHE A 505 -28.24 13.07 7.62
CA PHE A 505 -26.99 13.82 7.67
C PHE A 505 -25.92 13.14 8.54
N VAL A 506 -26.33 12.63 9.72
CA VAL A 506 -25.41 11.86 10.60
C VAL A 506 -24.93 10.57 9.93
N ILE A 507 -25.82 9.90 9.17
CA ILE A 507 -25.42 8.73 8.37
C ILE A 507 -24.42 9.13 7.29
N ALA A 508 -24.68 10.22 6.54
CA ALA A 508 -23.79 10.72 5.51
C ALA A 508 -22.39 11.06 6.06
N LEU A 509 -22.30 11.61 7.30
CA LEU A 509 -21.02 11.83 7.99
C LEU A 509 -20.24 10.54 8.26
N LYS A 510 -20.93 9.45 8.58
CA LYS A 510 -20.28 8.13 8.79
C LYS A 510 -19.90 7.48 7.46
N ASP A 511 -20.72 7.66 6.44
CA ASP A 511 -20.50 7.07 5.13
C ASP A 511 -19.26 7.66 4.41
N THR A 512 -18.74 8.83 4.85
CA THR A 512 -17.47 9.36 4.31
C THR A 512 -16.32 8.40 4.49
N THR A 513 -16.31 7.59 5.56
CA THR A 513 -15.27 6.58 5.79
C THR A 513 -15.16 5.54 4.66
N ILE A 514 -16.27 5.27 3.95
CA ILE A 514 -16.28 4.30 2.84
C ILE A 514 -15.48 4.84 1.64
N VAL A 515 -15.38 6.17 1.51
CA VAL A 515 -14.66 6.82 0.40
C VAL A 515 -13.14 6.68 0.56
N SER A 516 -12.64 6.35 1.74
CA SER A 516 -11.22 6.01 1.93
C SER A 516 -10.79 4.80 1.07
N ALA A 517 -11.72 3.91 0.73
CA ALA A 517 -11.47 2.77 -0.16
C ALA A 517 -11.08 3.17 -1.59
N ILE A 518 -11.41 4.40 -2.03
CA ILE A 518 -10.98 4.97 -3.32
C ILE A 518 -9.80 5.93 -3.16
N GLY A 519 -9.13 5.93 -1.99
CA GLY A 519 -7.90 6.67 -1.75
C GLY A 519 -8.08 8.08 -1.17
N LEU A 520 -9.31 8.52 -0.87
CA LEU A 520 -9.52 9.82 -0.24
C LEU A 520 -9.13 9.79 1.24
N VAL A 521 -8.11 10.57 1.61
CA VAL A 521 -7.66 10.71 3.00
C VAL A 521 -8.59 11.67 3.73
N GLU A 522 -9.28 11.17 4.74
CA GLU A 522 -10.19 11.91 5.60
C GLU A 522 -9.90 11.65 7.10
N LEU A 523 -10.82 11.92 8.03
CA LEU A 523 -10.54 11.82 9.47
C LEU A 523 -10.41 10.37 9.98
N PHE A 524 -11.08 9.39 9.34
CA PHE A 524 -11.18 8.00 9.79
C PHE A 524 -10.39 7.02 8.94
#